data_84a7a8d507389bdde99ee7974859e090
#
_entry.id   84a7a8d507389bdde99ee7974859e090
#
_cell.length_a   1.000
_cell.length_b   1.000
_cell.length_c   1.000
_cell.angle_alpha   90.00
_cell.angle_beta   90.00
_cell.angle_gamma   90.00
#
_symmetry.space_group_name_H-M   'P 1'
#
loop_
_entity.id
_entity.type
_entity.pdbx_description
1 polymer ?
#
loop_
_entity_poly.entity_id
_entity_poly.type
_entity_poly.pdbx_seq_one_letter_code
_entity_poly.pdbx_strand_id
1 'polypeptide(L)'
;MLDDLARGALAGVKLVVSDLDGTLLAPDRTLPASTGGLVAELVAAGLTFVPASGRAHASQAELFADVPVIDTYIADNGAVLVEHGEARATATLDHAFVHELVDAVRHHAQAEGRRSTAVVCGTEEAWVEVDGELWDEALNYHPHLTRVSRLEDVTDDVIKVAIVDLDSTEAIDRDVLVHFAERAQVTRSGTHWADVTALGVTKGQALRDLQARLGVGPDETVVFGDHMNDLEMFGEATHSFAVAHAQPAILDVARHRLPDVVEPVQAVIRRILEDVSA
;
A
#
# COMPACT_ATOMS: atom_id res chain seq x y z
N MET A 1 16.30 18.10 -12.31
CA MET A 1 16.03 18.18 -10.86
C MET A 1 14.84 19.08 -10.63
N LEU A 2 14.43 19.44 -9.39
CA LEU A 2 13.28 20.36 -9.20
C LEU A 2 13.48 21.71 -9.94
N ASP A 3 14.72 22.13 -10.08
CA ASP A 3 15.10 23.34 -10.86
C ASP A 3 14.86 23.19 -12.37
N ASP A 4 14.78 21.95 -12.88
CA ASP A 4 14.48 21.68 -14.29
C ASP A 4 12.97 21.65 -14.56
N LEU A 5 12.15 21.60 -13.50
CA LEU A 5 10.71 21.71 -13.61
C LEU A 5 10.33 23.18 -13.86
N ALA A 6 9.72 23.47 -14.99
CA ALA A 6 9.29 24.83 -15.31
C ALA A 6 8.41 25.39 -14.19
N ARG A 7 8.51 26.68 -13.92
CA ARG A 7 7.60 27.35 -12.97
C ARG A 7 6.16 27.23 -13.46
N GLY A 8 5.25 26.88 -12.55
CA GLY A 8 3.85 26.65 -12.88
C GLY A 8 3.56 25.28 -13.52
N ALA A 9 4.57 24.39 -13.65
CA ALA A 9 4.33 23.06 -14.23
C ALA A 9 3.36 22.19 -13.40
N LEU A 10 3.25 22.46 -12.11
CA LEU A 10 2.37 21.76 -11.18
C LEU A 10 1.12 22.58 -10.78
N ALA A 11 0.85 23.72 -11.44
CA ALA A 11 -0.26 24.60 -11.11
C ALA A 11 -1.65 23.96 -11.30
N GLY A 12 -1.75 22.93 -12.18
CA GLY A 12 -3.00 22.18 -12.42
C GLY A 12 -3.21 21.00 -11.48
N VAL A 13 -2.29 20.70 -10.56
CA VAL A 13 -2.36 19.55 -9.67
C VAL A 13 -3.54 19.68 -8.69
N LYS A 14 -4.29 18.60 -8.53
CA LYS A 14 -5.42 18.46 -7.60
C LYS A 14 -5.26 17.27 -6.65
N LEU A 15 -4.51 16.24 -7.08
CA LEU A 15 -4.32 14.99 -6.36
C LEU A 15 -2.84 14.69 -6.18
N VAL A 16 -2.42 14.48 -4.94
CA VAL A 16 -1.06 14.12 -4.56
C VAL A 16 -1.09 12.77 -3.86
N VAL A 17 -0.44 11.77 -4.43
CA VAL A 17 -0.43 10.40 -3.90
C VAL A 17 1.00 9.99 -3.57
N SER A 18 1.24 9.50 -2.39
CA SER A 18 2.58 9.12 -1.96
C SER A 18 2.60 7.72 -1.37
N ASP A 19 3.52 6.89 -1.87
CA ASP A 19 3.98 5.75 -1.10
C ASP A 19 4.60 6.20 0.22
N LEU A 20 4.65 5.30 1.20
CA LEU A 20 5.10 5.57 2.56
C LEU A 20 6.52 5.08 2.84
N ASP A 21 6.69 3.76 2.89
CA ASP A 21 7.94 3.13 3.32
C ASP A 21 9.01 3.23 2.22
N GLY A 22 10.09 3.95 2.51
CA GLY A 22 11.13 4.23 1.50
C GLY A 22 10.87 5.49 0.67
N THR A 23 9.70 6.10 0.77
CA THR A 23 9.31 7.27 -0.02
C THR A 23 9.03 8.50 0.86
N LEU A 24 7.89 8.51 1.57
CA LEU A 24 7.48 9.66 2.40
C LEU A 24 8.07 9.60 3.81
N LEU A 25 8.20 8.39 4.36
CA LEU A 25 8.68 8.17 5.73
C LEU A 25 10.20 8.28 5.83
N ALA A 26 10.65 8.67 7.01
CA ALA A 26 12.06 8.61 7.37
C ALA A 26 12.54 7.12 7.46
N PRO A 27 13.86 6.87 7.44
CA PRO A 27 14.40 5.50 7.52
C PRO A 27 14.00 4.71 8.78
N ASP A 28 13.62 5.40 9.86
CA ASP A 28 13.08 4.82 11.09
C ASP A 28 11.58 4.55 11.03
N ARG A 29 10.96 4.73 9.84
CA ARG A 29 9.53 4.57 9.55
C ARG A 29 8.61 5.56 10.26
N THR A 30 9.14 6.67 10.75
CA THR A 30 8.35 7.77 11.31
C THR A 30 7.97 8.79 10.24
N LEU A 31 6.87 9.50 10.47
CA LEU A 31 6.47 10.61 9.61
C LEU A 31 7.36 11.83 9.94
N PRO A 32 8.07 12.42 8.95
CA PRO A 32 8.86 13.62 9.18
C PRO A 32 7.99 14.77 9.72
N ALA A 33 8.49 15.48 10.72
CA ALA A 33 7.73 16.51 11.43
C ALA A 33 7.18 17.64 10.51
N SER A 34 7.84 17.89 9.38
CA SER A 34 7.41 18.87 8.39
C SER A 34 6.18 18.42 7.57
N THR A 35 5.93 17.12 7.47
CA THR A 35 4.94 16.54 6.55
C THR A 35 3.52 16.95 6.92
N GLY A 36 3.16 16.85 8.21
CA GLY A 36 1.80 17.17 8.67
C GLY A 36 1.37 18.59 8.31
N GLY A 37 2.25 19.57 8.54
CA GLY A 37 1.98 20.97 8.18
C GLY A 37 1.82 21.17 6.66
N LEU A 38 2.70 20.57 5.86
CA LEU A 38 2.63 20.68 4.40
C LEU A 38 1.37 20.02 3.82
N VAL A 39 0.97 18.87 4.35
CA VAL A 39 -0.28 18.21 3.94
C VAL A 39 -1.49 19.07 4.32
N ALA A 40 -1.51 19.67 5.51
CA ALA A 40 -2.57 20.58 5.89
C ALA A 40 -2.66 21.81 4.96
N GLU A 41 -1.53 22.36 4.53
CA GLU A 41 -1.48 23.45 3.55
C GLU A 41 -2.00 23.00 2.17
N LEU A 42 -1.65 21.77 1.69
CA LEU A 42 -2.20 21.22 0.44
C LEU A 42 -3.72 21.15 0.49
N VAL A 43 -4.28 20.57 1.57
CA VAL A 43 -5.74 20.43 1.73
C VAL A 43 -6.41 21.80 1.85
N ALA A 44 -5.80 22.75 2.56
CA ALA A 44 -6.31 24.13 2.64
C ALA A 44 -6.31 24.86 1.28
N ALA A 45 -5.38 24.49 0.38
CA ALA A 45 -5.33 24.97 -1.00
C ALA A 45 -6.31 24.25 -1.94
N GLY A 46 -7.10 23.30 -1.43
CA GLY A 46 -8.12 22.56 -2.19
C GLY A 46 -7.58 21.31 -2.91
N LEU A 47 -6.39 20.85 -2.58
CA LEU A 47 -5.82 19.62 -3.12
C LEU A 47 -6.14 18.43 -2.19
N THR A 48 -6.19 17.23 -2.78
CA THR A 48 -6.31 15.98 -2.01
C THR A 48 -4.94 15.33 -1.85
N PHE A 49 -4.59 14.93 -0.63
CA PHE A 49 -3.39 14.13 -0.34
C PHE A 49 -3.80 12.72 0.07
N VAL A 50 -3.17 11.71 -0.54
CA VAL A 50 -3.51 10.29 -0.36
C VAL A 50 -2.26 9.47 -0.10
N PRO A 51 -2.09 8.92 1.10
CA PRO A 51 -1.11 7.87 1.35
C PRO A 51 -1.51 6.59 0.61
N ALA A 52 -0.53 5.94 -0.05
CA ALA A 52 -0.73 4.70 -0.80
C ALA A 52 0.32 3.66 -0.39
N SER A 53 -0.08 2.63 0.38
CA SER A 53 0.86 1.71 1.01
C SER A 53 0.38 0.25 0.98
N GLY A 54 1.33 -0.67 1.18
CA GLY A 54 1.02 -2.06 1.53
C GLY A 54 0.52 -2.27 2.96
N ARG A 55 0.62 -1.23 3.79
CA ARG A 55 0.09 -1.26 5.16
C ARG A 55 -1.43 -1.29 5.17
N ALA A 56 -2.00 -1.98 6.17
CA ALA A 56 -3.43 -1.92 6.44
C ALA A 56 -3.89 -0.48 6.78
N HIS A 57 -5.16 -0.16 6.48
CA HIS A 57 -5.72 1.17 6.75
C HIS A 57 -5.52 1.62 8.19
N ALA A 58 -5.81 0.75 9.18
CA ALA A 58 -5.65 1.09 10.59
C ALA A 58 -4.22 1.56 10.94
N SER A 59 -3.20 0.88 10.39
CA SER A 59 -1.80 1.26 10.58
C SER A 59 -1.44 2.59 9.91
N GLN A 60 -2.04 2.89 8.74
CA GLN A 60 -1.86 4.19 8.10
C GLN A 60 -2.56 5.31 8.89
N ALA A 61 -3.79 5.08 9.35
CA ALA A 61 -4.54 6.04 10.14
C ALA A 61 -3.83 6.40 11.46
N GLU A 62 -3.22 5.42 12.12
CA GLU A 62 -2.40 5.65 13.32
C GLU A 62 -1.17 6.53 13.01
N LEU A 63 -0.48 6.26 11.88
CA LEU A 63 0.67 7.05 11.45
C LEU A 63 0.31 8.53 11.20
N PHE A 64 -0.89 8.80 10.71
CA PHE A 64 -1.39 10.14 10.42
C PHE A 64 -2.36 10.68 11.47
N ALA A 65 -2.40 10.10 12.68
CA ALA A 65 -3.33 10.53 13.74
C ALA A 65 -3.22 12.03 14.09
N ASP A 66 -2.01 12.60 13.99
CA ASP A 66 -1.75 14.02 14.21
C ASP A 66 -2.00 14.90 12.96
N VAL A 67 -2.49 14.30 11.85
CA VAL A 67 -2.78 14.98 10.57
C VAL A 67 -4.23 14.72 10.15
N PRO A 68 -5.21 15.19 10.93
CA PRO A 68 -6.62 14.78 10.78
C PRO A 68 -7.32 15.27 9.50
N VAL A 69 -6.62 16.02 8.66
CA VAL A 69 -7.11 16.44 7.34
C VAL A 69 -7.04 15.34 6.29
N ILE A 70 -6.34 14.23 6.59
CA ILE A 70 -6.27 13.07 5.70
C ILE A 70 -7.43 12.14 6.05
N ASP A 71 -8.33 11.95 5.10
CA ASP A 71 -9.51 11.08 5.21
C ASP A 71 -9.61 10.05 4.06
N THR A 72 -8.61 10.05 3.18
CA THR A 72 -8.56 9.21 1.99
C THR A 72 -7.24 8.47 1.94
N TYR A 73 -7.29 7.13 1.74
CA TYR A 73 -6.11 6.25 1.74
C TYR A 73 -6.24 5.15 0.68
N ILE A 74 -5.13 4.77 0.09
CA ILE A 74 -4.96 3.51 -0.65
C ILE A 74 -4.19 2.56 0.28
N ALA A 75 -4.86 1.53 0.77
CA ALA A 75 -4.30 0.58 1.73
C ALA A 75 -4.19 -0.83 1.12
N ASP A 76 -3.40 -1.68 1.78
CA ASP A 76 -3.19 -3.09 1.39
C ASP A 76 -2.84 -3.24 -0.10
N ASN A 77 -1.89 -2.41 -0.60
CA ASN A 77 -1.48 -2.36 -2.00
C ASN A 77 -2.63 -2.11 -2.99
N GLY A 78 -3.68 -1.41 -2.56
CA GLY A 78 -4.84 -1.10 -3.38
C GLY A 78 -6.03 -2.03 -3.16
N ALA A 79 -5.95 -3.02 -2.28
CA ALA A 79 -7.08 -3.87 -1.93
C ALA A 79 -8.18 -3.12 -1.17
N VAL A 80 -7.81 -2.06 -0.45
CA VAL A 80 -8.74 -1.17 0.27
C VAL A 80 -8.55 0.25 -0.20
N LEU A 81 -9.65 0.89 -0.57
CA LEU A 81 -9.77 2.32 -0.79
C LEU A 81 -10.60 2.92 0.34
N VAL A 82 -10.03 3.89 1.05
CA VAL A 82 -10.74 4.65 2.08
C VAL A 82 -11.04 6.04 1.53
N GLU A 83 -12.29 6.47 1.64
CA GLU A 83 -12.73 7.82 1.26
C GLU A 83 -13.60 8.37 2.38
N HIS A 84 -13.27 9.57 2.86
CA HIS A 84 -13.98 10.23 3.96
C HIS A 84 -14.08 9.36 5.22
N GLY A 85 -13.03 8.55 5.47
CA GLY A 85 -12.96 7.63 6.61
C GLY A 85 -13.75 6.32 6.43
N GLU A 86 -14.43 6.12 5.31
CA GLU A 86 -15.15 4.88 5.00
C GLU A 86 -14.27 3.94 4.16
N ALA A 87 -13.91 2.79 4.73
CA ALA A 87 -13.14 1.75 4.06
C ALA A 87 -14.03 0.88 3.17
N ARG A 88 -13.54 0.57 1.97
CA ARG A 88 -14.20 -0.38 1.09
C ARG A 88 -13.17 -1.25 0.36
N ALA A 89 -13.51 -2.50 0.13
CA ALA A 89 -12.75 -3.39 -0.74
C ALA A 89 -12.82 -2.91 -2.19
N THR A 90 -11.69 -2.91 -2.88
CA THR A 90 -11.63 -2.67 -4.34
C THR A 90 -11.95 -3.95 -5.11
N ALA A 91 -11.56 -5.10 -4.54
CA ALA A 91 -11.93 -6.44 -4.98
C ALA A 91 -11.84 -7.41 -3.80
N THR A 92 -12.56 -8.53 -3.88
CA THR A 92 -12.56 -9.58 -2.88
C THR A 92 -12.15 -10.92 -3.48
N LEU A 93 -11.63 -11.80 -2.65
CA LEU A 93 -11.37 -13.19 -2.98
C LEU A 93 -12.62 -14.04 -2.71
N ASP A 94 -12.90 -14.98 -3.60
CA ASP A 94 -13.96 -15.95 -3.39
C ASP A 94 -13.66 -16.87 -2.19
N HIS A 95 -14.63 -17.14 -1.32
CA HIS A 95 -14.43 -17.95 -0.12
C HIS A 95 -13.94 -19.37 -0.42
N ALA A 96 -14.38 -19.99 -1.51
CA ALA A 96 -13.89 -21.32 -1.88
C ALA A 96 -12.41 -21.27 -2.28
N PHE A 97 -11.98 -20.19 -2.95
CA PHE A 97 -10.56 -19.94 -3.22
C PHE A 97 -9.76 -19.72 -1.93
N VAL A 98 -10.29 -18.93 -0.99
CA VAL A 98 -9.64 -18.67 0.31
C VAL A 98 -9.46 -19.97 1.07
N HIS A 99 -10.50 -20.82 1.15
CA HIS A 99 -10.42 -22.11 1.83
C HIS A 99 -9.38 -23.04 1.18
N GLU A 100 -9.33 -23.12 -0.16
CA GLU A 100 -8.35 -23.90 -0.89
C GLU A 100 -6.91 -23.43 -0.57
N LEU A 101 -6.68 -22.12 -0.55
CA LEU A 101 -5.37 -21.53 -0.24
C LEU A 101 -4.97 -21.78 1.23
N VAL A 102 -5.87 -21.53 2.16
CA VAL A 102 -5.65 -21.77 3.61
C VAL A 102 -5.29 -23.24 3.86
N ASP A 103 -6.03 -24.17 3.24
CA ASP A 103 -5.74 -25.61 3.35
C ASP A 103 -4.38 -25.98 2.77
N ALA A 104 -4.01 -25.42 1.61
CA ALA A 104 -2.70 -25.65 1.00
C ALA A 104 -1.56 -25.15 1.89
N VAL A 105 -1.68 -23.95 2.46
CA VAL A 105 -0.70 -23.37 3.40
C VAL A 105 -0.57 -24.25 4.64
N ARG A 106 -1.68 -24.67 5.23
CA ARG A 106 -1.75 -25.54 6.42
C ARG A 106 -1.07 -26.89 6.17
N HIS A 107 -1.39 -27.53 5.03
CA HIS A 107 -0.79 -28.82 4.66
C HIS A 107 0.72 -28.71 4.44
N HIS A 108 1.18 -27.66 3.75
CA HIS A 108 2.61 -27.42 3.54
C HIS A 108 3.34 -27.21 4.88
N ALA A 109 2.79 -26.38 5.77
CA ALA A 109 3.37 -26.14 7.08
C ALA A 109 3.54 -27.44 7.89
N GLN A 110 2.52 -28.31 7.88
CA GLN A 110 2.54 -29.60 8.58
C GLN A 110 3.54 -30.59 7.93
N ALA A 111 3.54 -30.69 6.61
CA ALA A 111 4.38 -31.65 5.88
C ALA A 111 5.86 -31.33 6.02
N GLU A 112 6.23 -30.05 5.96
CA GLU A 112 7.61 -29.58 5.99
C GLU A 112 8.08 -29.16 7.39
N GLY A 113 7.20 -29.25 8.42
CA GLY A 113 7.51 -28.85 9.80
C GLY A 113 7.83 -27.38 9.92
N ARG A 114 7.20 -26.52 9.10
CA ARG A 114 7.46 -25.08 9.05
C ARG A 114 6.60 -24.31 10.04
N ARG A 115 7.13 -23.17 10.48
CA ARG A 115 6.42 -22.20 11.31
C ARG A 115 5.73 -21.18 10.41
N SER A 116 4.70 -21.64 9.67
CA SER A 116 3.94 -20.78 8.76
C SER A 116 2.44 -20.91 8.97
N THR A 117 1.69 -19.84 8.67
CA THR A 117 0.24 -19.79 8.75
C THR A 117 -0.34 -18.81 7.74
N ALA A 118 -1.63 -18.94 7.46
CA ALA A 118 -2.41 -17.95 6.75
C ALA A 118 -3.06 -16.98 7.74
N VAL A 119 -3.16 -15.72 7.35
CA VAL A 119 -3.95 -14.66 7.99
C VAL A 119 -4.98 -14.20 6.96
N VAL A 120 -6.24 -14.42 7.22
CA VAL A 120 -7.35 -13.96 6.36
C VAL A 120 -7.66 -12.52 6.75
N CYS A 121 -7.70 -11.60 5.79
CA CYS A 121 -7.89 -10.17 6.04
C CYS A 121 -9.15 -9.66 5.35
N GLY A 122 -10.02 -9.02 6.13
CA GLY A 122 -11.08 -8.15 5.66
C GLY A 122 -10.63 -6.69 5.56
N THR A 123 -11.57 -5.78 5.38
CA THR A 123 -11.26 -4.33 5.28
C THR A 123 -10.83 -3.70 6.59
N GLU A 124 -11.26 -4.23 7.73
CA GLU A 124 -11.01 -3.67 9.07
C GLU A 124 -10.39 -4.68 10.03
N GLU A 125 -10.73 -5.95 9.91
CA GLU A 125 -10.27 -7.03 10.77
C GLU A 125 -9.45 -8.06 10.01
N ALA A 126 -8.61 -8.80 10.76
CA ALA A 126 -7.89 -9.96 10.26
C ALA A 126 -8.07 -11.14 11.21
N TRP A 127 -8.01 -12.35 10.67
CA TRP A 127 -8.24 -13.60 11.41
C TRP A 127 -7.11 -14.59 11.22
N VAL A 128 -6.79 -15.32 12.31
CA VAL A 128 -5.75 -16.35 12.33
C VAL A 128 -6.14 -17.51 13.23
N GLU A 129 -5.61 -18.72 12.97
CA GLU A 129 -5.90 -19.93 13.77
C GLU A 129 -4.84 -20.25 14.84
N VAL A 130 -3.72 -19.55 14.83
CA VAL A 130 -2.54 -19.86 15.64
C VAL A 130 -2.41 -18.97 16.87
N ASP A 131 -1.47 -19.33 17.74
CA ASP A 131 -0.99 -18.54 18.88
C ASP A 131 0.55 -18.51 18.89
N GLY A 132 1.13 -17.93 19.95
CA GLY A 132 2.58 -17.85 20.14
C GLY A 132 3.27 -16.95 19.10
N GLU A 133 4.48 -17.33 18.67
CA GLU A 133 5.34 -16.51 17.83
C GLU A 133 4.66 -16.09 16.50
N LEU A 134 3.86 -16.96 15.91
CA LEU A 134 3.12 -16.64 14.67
C LEU A 134 2.00 -15.62 14.92
N TRP A 135 1.31 -15.70 16.06
CA TRP A 135 0.35 -14.70 16.49
C TRP A 135 1.03 -13.35 16.74
N ASP A 136 2.15 -13.35 17.47
CA ASP A 136 2.88 -12.13 17.80
C ASP A 136 3.39 -11.43 16.53
N GLU A 137 3.90 -12.21 15.56
CA GLU A 137 4.32 -11.66 14.26
C GLU A 137 3.13 -11.11 13.46
N ALA A 138 2.00 -11.83 13.41
CA ALA A 138 0.81 -11.36 12.70
C ALA A 138 0.24 -10.08 13.34
N LEU A 139 0.24 -9.98 14.66
CA LEU A 139 -0.25 -8.82 15.40
C LEU A 139 0.55 -7.54 15.11
N ASN A 140 1.86 -7.67 14.84
CA ASN A 140 2.70 -6.52 14.48
C ASN A 140 2.24 -5.82 13.18
N TYR A 141 1.58 -6.54 12.27
CA TYR A 141 1.12 -6.02 10.98
C TYR A 141 -0.40 -5.80 10.92
N HIS A 142 -1.16 -6.51 11.77
CA HIS A 142 -2.62 -6.47 11.82
C HIS A 142 -3.08 -6.14 13.24
N PRO A 143 -3.17 -4.85 13.61
CA PRO A 143 -3.53 -4.44 14.98
C PRO A 143 -4.94 -4.90 15.40
N HIS A 144 -5.85 -5.10 14.43
CA HIS A 144 -7.18 -5.68 14.64
C HIS A 144 -7.19 -7.17 14.26
N LEU A 145 -6.36 -7.97 14.95
CA LEU A 145 -6.24 -9.40 14.71
C LEU A 145 -7.13 -10.18 15.70
N THR A 146 -7.97 -11.05 15.15
CA THR A 146 -8.85 -11.94 15.93
C THR A 146 -8.46 -13.40 15.73
N ARG A 147 -8.34 -14.14 16.84
CA ARG A 147 -8.10 -15.58 16.77
C ARG A 147 -9.41 -16.34 16.61
N VAL A 148 -9.45 -17.21 15.61
CA VAL A 148 -10.59 -18.09 15.32
C VAL A 148 -10.21 -19.57 15.45
N SER A 149 -11.20 -20.44 15.57
CA SER A 149 -10.97 -21.89 15.60
C SER A 149 -10.70 -22.44 14.21
N ARG A 150 -11.30 -21.82 13.19
CA ARG A 150 -11.17 -22.19 11.77
C ARG A 150 -11.30 -20.93 10.92
N LEU A 151 -10.38 -20.73 9.99
CA LEU A 151 -10.44 -19.61 9.04
C LEU A 151 -11.59 -19.77 8.04
N GLU A 152 -12.06 -21.01 7.81
CA GLU A 152 -13.21 -21.29 6.96
C GLU A 152 -14.55 -20.80 7.56
N ASP A 153 -14.58 -20.45 8.85
CA ASP A 153 -15.76 -19.89 9.51
C ASP A 153 -15.86 -18.35 9.34
N VAL A 154 -14.84 -17.71 8.75
CA VAL A 154 -14.87 -16.27 8.42
C VAL A 154 -15.85 -16.04 7.27
N THR A 155 -16.82 -15.16 7.48
CA THR A 155 -17.88 -14.84 6.51
C THR A 155 -17.78 -13.44 5.92
N ASP A 156 -16.82 -12.64 6.40
CA ASP A 156 -16.57 -11.28 5.93
C ASP A 156 -15.98 -11.28 4.51
N ASP A 157 -16.13 -10.20 3.82
CA ASP A 157 -15.48 -9.97 2.53
C ASP A 157 -13.95 -10.03 2.68
N VAL A 158 -13.32 -11.03 2.05
CA VAL A 158 -11.87 -11.25 2.14
C VAL A 158 -11.17 -10.45 1.06
N ILE A 159 -10.36 -9.48 1.46
CA ILE A 159 -9.57 -8.65 0.53
C ILE A 159 -8.20 -9.26 0.24
N LYS A 160 -7.65 -10.02 1.19
CA LYS A 160 -6.30 -10.57 1.14
C LYS A 160 -6.18 -11.81 2.03
N VAL A 161 -5.38 -12.77 1.60
CA VAL A 161 -4.79 -13.78 2.47
C VAL A 161 -3.31 -13.49 2.58
N ALA A 162 -2.86 -13.05 3.76
CA ALA A 162 -1.45 -12.89 4.04
C ALA A 162 -0.87 -14.21 4.58
N ILE A 163 0.29 -14.58 4.11
CA ILE A 163 1.02 -15.76 4.58
C ILE A 163 2.23 -15.29 5.37
N VAL A 164 2.31 -15.69 6.62
CA VAL A 164 3.49 -15.50 7.46
C VAL A 164 4.26 -16.79 7.61
N ASP A 165 5.58 -16.74 7.44
CA ASP A 165 6.50 -17.85 7.64
C ASP A 165 7.74 -17.33 8.37
N LEU A 166 7.93 -17.75 9.63
CA LEU A 166 9.03 -17.26 10.48
C LEU A 166 10.41 -17.71 10.00
N ASP A 167 10.47 -18.68 9.10
CA ASP A 167 11.74 -19.13 8.52
C ASP A 167 12.05 -18.39 7.20
N SER A 168 11.15 -18.43 6.24
CA SER A 168 11.15 -17.66 4.97
C SER A 168 9.99 -18.07 4.09
N THR A 169 9.33 -17.13 3.43
CA THR A 169 8.25 -17.43 2.47
C THR A 169 8.73 -18.09 1.16
N GLU A 170 10.04 -18.19 0.92
CA GLU A 170 10.57 -18.75 -0.36
C GLU A 170 10.11 -20.17 -0.65
N ALA A 171 10.02 -21.02 0.39
CA ALA A 171 9.58 -22.40 0.21
C ALA A 171 8.09 -22.46 -0.16
N ILE A 172 7.26 -21.77 0.62
CA ILE A 172 5.81 -21.75 0.38
C ILE A 172 5.45 -21.07 -0.93
N ASP A 173 6.18 -20.03 -1.33
CA ASP A 173 6.04 -19.36 -2.62
C ASP A 173 6.27 -20.35 -3.79
N ARG A 174 7.40 -21.07 -3.75
CA ARG A 174 7.77 -22.04 -4.76
C ARG A 174 6.82 -23.26 -4.79
N ASP A 175 6.42 -23.77 -3.63
CA ASP A 175 5.78 -25.07 -3.51
C ASP A 175 4.24 -24.97 -3.43
N VAL A 176 3.70 -23.80 -3.06
CA VAL A 176 2.27 -23.57 -2.88
C VAL A 176 1.79 -22.40 -3.74
N LEU A 177 2.29 -21.18 -3.50
CA LEU A 177 1.69 -19.96 -4.05
C LEU A 177 1.80 -19.88 -5.57
N VAL A 178 2.83 -20.49 -6.17
CA VAL A 178 2.98 -20.59 -7.62
C VAL A 178 1.75 -21.21 -8.29
N HIS A 179 1.04 -22.14 -7.62
CA HIS A 179 -0.15 -22.79 -8.17
C HIS A 179 -1.41 -21.92 -8.12
N PHE A 180 -1.38 -20.82 -7.38
CA PHE A 180 -2.45 -19.84 -7.26
C PHE A 180 -2.23 -18.58 -8.11
N ALA A 181 -1.01 -18.39 -8.67
CA ALA A 181 -0.60 -17.19 -9.38
C ALA A 181 -1.38 -16.91 -10.69
N GLU A 182 -2.04 -17.91 -11.27
CA GLU A 182 -2.94 -17.70 -12.43
C GLU A 182 -4.33 -17.19 -12.03
N ARG A 183 -4.71 -17.36 -10.75
CA ARG A 183 -6.05 -17.05 -10.21
C ARG A 183 -6.04 -15.86 -9.26
N ALA A 184 -4.88 -15.46 -8.76
CA ALA A 184 -4.71 -14.40 -7.80
C ALA A 184 -3.37 -13.67 -8.00
N GLN A 185 -3.31 -12.44 -7.52
CA GLN A 185 -2.06 -11.68 -7.44
C GLN A 185 -1.28 -12.14 -6.21
N VAL A 186 -0.08 -12.68 -6.43
CA VAL A 186 0.86 -13.04 -5.35
C VAL A 186 1.94 -11.98 -5.27
N THR A 187 2.10 -11.37 -4.11
CA THR A 187 3.10 -10.32 -3.86
C THR A 187 3.93 -10.68 -2.64
N ARG A 188 5.25 -10.76 -2.79
CA ARG A 188 6.15 -10.92 -1.65
C ARG A 188 6.36 -9.56 -0.97
N SER A 189 5.91 -9.44 0.27
CA SER A 189 5.97 -8.21 1.07
C SER A 189 7.19 -8.17 2.01
N GLY A 190 8.09 -9.17 1.92
CA GLY A 190 9.30 -9.28 2.73
C GLY A 190 9.82 -10.71 2.81
N THR A 191 10.82 -10.97 3.66
CA THR A 191 11.38 -12.31 3.84
C THR A 191 10.37 -13.28 4.47
N HIS A 192 9.53 -12.78 5.37
CA HIS A 192 8.59 -13.57 6.17
C HIS A 192 7.14 -13.43 5.74
N TRP A 193 6.84 -12.58 4.76
CA TRP A 193 5.49 -12.25 4.36
C TRP A 193 5.27 -12.36 2.85
N ALA A 194 4.15 -12.97 2.48
CA ALA A 194 3.60 -12.94 1.13
C ALA A 194 2.09 -12.64 1.20
N ASP A 195 1.60 -11.81 0.29
CA ASP A 195 0.20 -11.44 0.19
C ASP A 195 -0.42 -12.05 -1.07
N VAL A 196 -1.61 -12.60 -0.92
CA VAL A 196 -2.44 -13.10 -2.03
C VAL A 196 -3.72 -12.27 -2.07
N THR A 197 -3.91 -11.53 -3.17
CA THR A 197 -5.07 -10.65 -3.42
C THR A 197 -5.77 -11.05 -4.70
N ALA A 198 -6.94 -10.50 -4.97
CA ALA A 198 -7.61 -10.69 -6.26
C ALA A 198 -6.73 -10.16 -7.41
N LEU A 199 -6.87 -10.78 -8.61
CA LEU A 199 -6.14 -10.33 -9.80
C LEU A 199 -6.46 -8.87 -10.12
N GLY A 200 -5.41 -8.12 -10.49
CA GLY A 200 -5.52 -6.71 -10.88
C GLY A 200 -5.62 -5.73 -9.69
N VAL A 201 -5.57 -6.23 -8.46
CA VAL A 201 -5.46 -5.36 -7.27
C VAL A 201 -4.04 -4.80 -7.20
N THR A 202 -3.91 -3.50 -7.47
CA THR A 202 -2.65 -2.75 -7.40
C THR A 202 -2.92 -1.33 -6.92
N LYS A 203 -1.88 -0.65 -6.40
CA LYS A 203 -1.99 0.79 -6.08
C LYS A 203 -2.41 1.62 -7.28
N GLY A 204 -1.97 1.24 -8.49
CA GLY A 204 -2.33 1.92 -9.74
C GLY A 204 -3.80 1.77 -10.08
N GLN A 205 -4.38 0.57 -9.95
CA GLN A 205 -5.80 0.37 -10.16
C GLN A 205 -6.64 1.17 -9.16
N ALA A 206 -6.28 1.12 -7.87
CA ALA A 206 -6.97 1.90 -6.83
C ALA A 206 -6.85 3.42 -7.08
N LEU A 207 -5.70 3.89 -7.54
CA LEU A 207 -5.53 5.30 -7.95
C LEU A 207 -6.44 5.67 -9.12
N ARG A 208 -6.53 4.83 -10.15
CA ARG A 208 -7.43 5.06 -11.31
C ARG A 208 -8.89 5.16 -10.87
N ASP A 209 -9.31 4.27 -9.98
CA ASP A 209 -10.66 4.26 -9.43
C ASP A 209 -10.94 5.55 -8.62
N LEU A 210 -9.97 5.97 -7.81
CA LEU A 210 -10.05 7.21 -7.04
C LEU A 210 -10.10 8.45 -7.96
N GLN A 211 -9.25 8.52 -8.98
CA GLN A 211 -9.26 9.60 -9.98
C GLN A 211 -10.62 9.73 -10.66
N ALA A 212 -11.20 8.61 -11.08
CA ALA A 212 -12.53 8.60 -11.72
C ALA A 212 -13.63 9.14 -10.77
N ARG A 213 -13.54 8.85 -9.47
CA ARG A 213 -14.50 9.29 -8.45
C ARG A 213 -14.34 10.77 -8.12
N LEU A 214 -13.10 11.25 -8.05
CA LEU A 214 -12.81 12.66 -7.80
C LEU A 214 -12.97 13.54 -9.05
N GLY A 215 -13.12 12.95 -10.24
CA GLY A 215 -13.15 13.68 -11.50
C GLY A 215 -11.81 14.35 -11.83
N VAL A 216 -10.70 13.72 -11.42
CA VAL A 216 -9.33 14.18 -11.60
C VAL A 216 -8.62 13.29 -12.61
N GLY A 217 -7.87 13.88 -13.54
CA GLY A 217 -7.12 13.14 -14.54
C GLY A 217 -5.65 12.92 -14.20
N PRO A 218 -4.93 12.11 -15.02
CA PRO A 218 -3.50 11.92 -14.87
C PRO A 218 -2.69 13.22 -14.87
N ASP A 219 -3.08 14.21 -15.66
CA ASP A 219 -2.39 15.51 -15.75
C ASP A 219 -2.56 16.38 -14.49
N GLU A 220 -3.53 16.06 -13.66
CA GLU A 220 -3.84 16.75 -12.40
C GLU A 220 -3.34 15.95 -11.18
N THR A 221 -2.60 14.85 -11.43
CA THR A 221 -2.13 13.91 -10.42
C THR A 221 -0.62 13.91 -10.32
N VAL A 222 -0.11 13.95 -9.09
CA VAL A 222 1.30 13.72 -8.73
C VAL A 222 1.40 12.43 -7.94
N VAL A 223 2.39 11.59 -8.27
CA VAL A 223 2.68 10.34 -7.52
C VAL A 223 4.14 10.27 -7.10
N PHE A 224 4.38 9.67 -5.94
CA PHE A 224 5.71 9.38 -5.39
C PHE A 224 5.83 7.92 -5.04
N GLY A 225 7.00 7.30 -5.29
CA GLY A 225 7.25 5.91 -4.96
C GLY A 225 8.70 5.50 -5.16
N ASP A 226 9.02 4.27 -4.74
CA ASP A 226 10.37 3.71 -4.81
C ASP A 226 10.41 2.22 -5.18
N HIS A 227 9.31 1.48 -5.03
CA HIS A 227 9.29 0.03 -5.12
C HIS A 227 8.36 -0.48 -6.24
N MET A 228 8.47 -1.78 -6.58
CA MET A 228 7.72 -2.41 -7.68
C MET A 228 6.19 -2.32 -7.55
N ASN A 229 5.65 -2.25 -6.34
CA ASN A 229 4.21 -2.06 -6.11
C ASN A 229 3.71 -0.64 -6.46
N ASP A 230 4.62 0.28 -6.78
CA ASP A 230 4.30 1.64 -7.25
C ASP A 230 4.29 1.73 -8.78
N LEU A 231 4.76 0.69 -9.49
CA LEU A 231 4.98 0.73 -10.94
C LEU A 231 3.72 1.14 -11.71
N GLU A 232 2.59 0.51 -11.40
CA GLU A 232 1.33 0.82 -12.07
C GLU A 232 0.81 2.22 -11.68
N MET A 233 1.04 2.66 -10.44
CA MET A 233 0.67 4.00 -9.99
C MET A 233 1.40 5.08 -10.79
N PHE A 234 2.65 4.85 -11.17
CA PHE A 234 3.41 5.78 -12.01
C PHE A 234 2.83 5.91 -13.42
N GLY A 235 2.16 4.87 -13.94
CA GLY A 235 1.44 4.90 -15.21
C GLY A 235 0.14 5.72 -15.18
N GLU A 236 -0.40 5.97 -14.00
CA GLU A 236 -1.67 6.69 -13.82
C GLU A 236 -1.49 8.20 -13.57
N ALA A 237 -0.26 8.72 -13.59
CA ALA A 237 0.01 10.13 -13.35
C ALA A 237 1.05 10.69 -14.33
N THR A 238 0.77 11.88 -14.87
CA THR A 238 1.72 12.61 -15.70
C THR A 238 2.93 13.08 -14.90
N HIS A 239 2.75 13.38 -13.61
CA HIS A 239 3.80 13.84 -12.72
C HIS A 239 4.21 12.74 -11.73
N SER A 240 5.12 11.86 -12.16
CA SER A 240 5.64 10.78 -11.32
C SER A 240 7.08 11.07 -10.87
N PHE A 241 7.32 10.91 -9.56
CA PHE A 241 8.58 11.23 -8.90
C PHE A 241 9.13 10.01 -8.18
N ALA A 242 10.27 9.48 -8.63
CA ALA A 242 11.01 8.45 -7.94
C ALA A 242 12.06 9.05 -6.99
N VAL A 243 12.14 8.56 -5.75
CA VAL A 243 13.24 8.93 -4.84
C VAL A 243 14.57 8.36 -5.34
N ALA A 244 15.69 8.92 -4.88
CA ALA A 244 17.02 8.60 -5.41
C ALA A 244 17.41 7.12 -5.28
N HIS A 245 16.94 6.45 -4.22
CA HIS A 245 17.22 5.04 -3.93
C HIS A 245 16.16 4.07 -4.43
N ALA A 246 15.20 4.55 -5.22
CA ALA A 246 14.15 3.71 -5.80
C ALA A 246 14.75 2.58 -6.66
N GLN A 247 14.00 1.49 -6.80
CA GLN A 247 14.40 0.36 -7.62
C GLN A 247 14.63 0.78 -9.09
N PRO A 248 15.59 0.16 -9.80
CA PRO A 248 15.93 0.54 -11.17
C PRO A 248 14.71 0.62 -12.10
N ALA A 249 13.77 -0.34 -12.01
CA ALA A 249 12.56 -0.35 -12.83
C ALA A 249 11.66 0.88 -12.57
N ILE A 250 11.59 1.37 -11.34
CA ILE A 250 10.85 2.58 -10.99
C ILE A 250 11.57 3.83 -11.51
N LEU A 251 12.90 3.88 -11.33
CA LEU A 251 13.71 4.97 -11.89
C LEU A 251 13.58 5.08 -13.41
N ASP A 252 13.40 3.97 -14.12
CA ASP A 252 13.29 3.94 -15.59
C ASP A 252 11.94 4.45 -16.11
N VAL A 253 10.86 4.30 -15.33
CA VAL A 253 9.51 4.77 -15.72
C VAL A 253 9.16 6.13 -15.14
N ALA A 254 9.84 6.57 -14.07
CA ALA A 254 9.59 7.85 -13.43
C ALA A 254 9.87 9.03 -14.37
N ARG A 255 8.93 9.97 -14.43
CA ARG A 255 9.11 11.22 -15.17
C ARG A 255 10.22 12.08 -14.55
N HIS A 256 10.30 12.04 -13.23
CA HIS A 256 11.26 12.83 -12.46
C HIS A 256 11.98 11.95 -11.44
N ARG A 257 13.28 12.16 -11.29
CA ARG A 257 14.08 11.52 -10.23
C ARG A 257 14.42 12.57 -9.19
N LEU A 258 14.08 12.29 -7.95
CA LEU A 258 14.40 13.20 -6.85
C LEU A 258 15.87 13.08 -6.46
N PRO A 259 16.50 14.18 -6.00
CA PRO A 259 17.85 14.12 -5.48
C PRO A 259 17.92 13.34 -4.16
N ASP A 260 19.10 12.84 -3.85
CA ASP A 260 19.40 12.23 -2.54
C ASP A 260 19.59 13.32 -1.48
N VAL A 261 18.48 13.81 -0.96
CA VAL A 261 18.42 14.88 0.06
C VAL A 261 17.44 14.46 1.17
N VAL A 262 17.50 15.16 2.28
CA VAL A 262 16.53 15.00 3.36
C VAL A 262 15.16 15.54 2.88
N GLU A 263 14.11 14.76 3.12
CA GLU A 263 12.71 15.12 2.79
C GLU A 263 12.48 15.51 1.31
N PRO A 264 12.86 14.65 0.33
CA PRO A 264 12.73 14.99 -1.08
C PRO A 264 11.28 15.16 -1.54
N VAL A 265 10.34 14.37 -0.99
CA VAL A 265 8.90 14.47 -1.27
C VAL A 265 8.34 15.80 -0.78
N GLN A 266 8.71 16.20 0.43
CA GLN A 266 8.27 17.46 1.03
C GLN A 266 8.76 18.68 0.22
N ALA A 267 9.94 18.58 -0.41
CA ALA A 267 10.42 19.63 -1.31
C ALA A 267 9.52 19.79 -2.55
N VAL A 268 9.01 18.69 -3.12
CA VAL A 268 8.04 18.75 -4.22
C VAL A 268 6.70 19.29 -3.75
N ILE A 269 6.23 18.88 -2.57
CA ILE A 269 4.97 19.40 -1.99
C ILE A 269 5.04 20.92 -1.84
N ARG A 270 6.15 21.47 -1.34
CA ARG A 270 6.34 22.95 -1.27
C ARG A 270 6.27 23.59 -2.66
N ARG A 271 6.86 22.94 -3.67
CA ARG A 271 6.81 23.45 -5.05
C ARG A 271 5.38 23.40 -5.63
N ILE A 272 4.58 22.35 -5.33
CA ILE A 272 3.17 22.31 -5.73
C ILE A 272 2.42 23.50 -5.12
N LEU A 273 2.59 23.75 -3.82
CA LEU A 273 1.96 24.88 -3.13
C LEU A 273 2.33 26.24 -3.74
N GLU A 274 3.60 26.43 -4.09
CA GLU A 274 4.06 27.65 -4.79
C GLU A 274 3.38 27.79 -6.18
N ASP A 275 3.34 26.72 -6.97
CA ASP A 275 2.83 26.75 -8.34
C ASP A 275 1.29 26.93 -8.38
N VAL A 276 0.56 26.37 -7.41
CA VAL A 276 -0.92 26.50 -7.31
C VAL A 276 -1.33 27.87 -6.77
N SER A 277 -0.46 28.53 -5.97
CA SER A 277 -0.72 29.85 -5.39
C SER A 277 -0.34 31.03 -6.30
N ALA A 278 0.32 30.75 -7.42
CA ALA A 278 0.84 31.78 -8.35
C ALA A 278 -0.18 32.14 -9.44
#